data_cab95ab039c6997e359e52c240c20997
#
_entry.id   cab95ab039c6997e359e52c240c20997
#
_cell.length_a   1.000
_cell.length_b   1.000
_cell.length_c   1.000
_cell.angle_alpha   90.00
_cell.angle_beta   90.00
_cell.angle_gamma   90.00
#
_symmetry.space_group_name_H-M   'P 1'
#
loop_
_entity.id
_entity.type
_entity.pdbx_description
1 polymer ?
#
loop_
_entity_poly.entity_id
_entity_poly.type
_entity_poly.pdbx_seq_one_letter_code
_entity_poly.pdbx_strand_id
1 'polypeptide(L)'
;MKENIDSIIFDAGGVLMFIKEFRSSIIKRVLLAKGCDIALIDRALADLQIFDQQFFAKYKIVDWSDEKQWLQERSIRVSNFVNGDNLLAEQLFHIALDTHQYQLYSETLEVLERLREKYRLFVLSNATATLDWAFDSLGIRQYFEKIMISSYVGSEKPNREIYVHALSSFALNPSSTMFIDDKIENVVAAQACGIQAYHLQRNKGESLSSFEELLVASSKPYL
;
A
#
# COMPACT_ATOMS: atom_id res chain seq x y z
N MET A 1 -30.20 -6.67 12.43
CA MET A 1 -30.27 -5.54 11.47
C MET A 1 -28.83 -5.23 11.11
N LYS A 2 -28.46 -5.28 9.81
CA LYS A 2 -27.15 -4.71 9.41
C LYS A 2 -27.23 -3.22 9.70
N GLU A 3 -26.34 -2.70 10.55
CA GLU A 3 -26.25 -1.27 10.77
C GLU A 3 -25.89 -0.58 9.47
N ASN A 4 -26.41 0.63 9.26
CA ASN A 4 -26.15 1.41 8.06
C ASN A 4 -24.66 1.78 8.04
N ILE A 5 -23.94 1.51 6.97
CA ILE A 5 -22.54 1.93 6.80
C ILE A 5 -22.48 3.46 6.74
N ASP A 6 -21.58 4.05 7.49
CA ASP A 6 -21.28 5.48 7.49
C ASP A 6 -19.81 5.78 7.14
N SER A 7 -18.94 4.77 7.23
CA SER A 7 -17.51 4.93 7.07
C SER A 7 -16.90 3.78 6.25
N ILE A 8 -15.92 4.09 5.40
CA ILE A 8 -15.23 3.11 4.57
C ILE A 8 -13.73 3.24 4.80
N ILE A 9 -13.06 2.13 5.09
CA ILE A 9 -11.60 2.00 5.17
C ILE A 9 -11.13 1.22 3.95
N PHE A 10 -10.25 1.80 3.16
CA PHE A 10 -9.65 1.15 1.99
C PHE A 10 -8.24 0.65 2.29
N ASP A 11 -7.88 -0.54 1.81
CA ASP A 11 -6.48 -0.78 1.49
C ASP A 11 -6.04 0.08 0.30
N ALA A 12 -4.74 0.31 0.17
CA ALA A 12 -4.20 1.10 -0.93
C ALA A 12 -3.83 0.22 -2.13
N GLY A 13 -2.89 -0.68 -1.96
CA GLY A 13 -2.38 -1.55 -3.03
C GLY A 13 -3.38 -2.63 -3.41
N GLY A 14 -3.65 -2.84 -4.71
CA GLY A 14 -4.66 -3.80 -5.15
C GLY A 14 -6.12 -3.31 -5.05
N VAL A 15 -6.37 -2.23 -4.30
CA VAL A 15 -7.70 -1.64 -4.14
C VAL A 15 -7.81 -0.28 -4.83
N LEU A 16 -7.03 0.72 -4.40
CA LEU A 16 -7.05 2.07 -4.94
C LEU A 16 -6.03 2.26 -6.07
N MET A 17 -4.88 1.63 -5.92
CA MET A 17 -3.72 1.80 -6.80
C MET A 17 -2.95 0.48 -6.97
N PHE A 18 -2.06 0.47 -7.95
CA PHE A 18 -1.14 -0.64 -8.19
C PHE A 18 0.26 -0.12 -8.52
N ILE A 19 1.25 -0.99 -8.40
CA ILE A 19 2.63 -0.71 -8.80
C ILE A 19 2.78 -1.08 -10.26
N LYS A 20 3.09 -0.10 -11.12
CA LYS A 20 3.30 -0.29 -12.55
C LYS A 20 4.56 -1.11 -12.85
N GLU A 21 5.63 -0.84 -12.14
CA GLU A 21 6.91 -1.54 -12.28
C GLU A 21 7.56 -1.71 -10.89
N PHE A 22 7.88 -2.95 -10.52
CA PHE A 22 8.54 -3.22 -9.25
C PHE A 22 9.96 -2.64 -9.21
N ARG A 23 10.39 -2.16 -8.05
CA ARG A 23 11.74 -1.60 -7.85
C ARG A 23 12.86 -2.51 -8.36
N SER A 24 12.75 -3.83 -8.16
CA SER A 24 13.73 -4.80 -8.68
C SER A 24 13.83 -4.78 -10.20
N SER A 25 12.70 -4.64 -10.91
CA SER A 25 12.68 -4.52 -12.38
C SER A 25 13.33 -3.22 -12.85
N ILE A 26 13.06 -2.11 -12.14
CA ILE A 26 13.67 -0.82 -12.43
C ILE A 26 15.20 -0.89 -12.22
N ILE A 27 15.66 -1.46 -11.11
CA ILE A 27 17.10 -1.69 -10.83
C ILE A 27 17.71 -2.51 -11.96
N LYS A 28 17.10 -3.63 -12.34
CA LYS A 28 17.56 -4.48 -13.44
C LYS A 28 17.71 -3.70 -14.74
N ARG A 29 16.72 -2.92 -15.13
CA ARG A 29 16.73 -2.07 -16.32
C ARG A 29 17.84 -1.03 -16.30
N VAL A 30 18.06 -0.36 -15.16
CA VAL A 30 19.14 0.63 -15.00
C VAL A 30 20.51 -0.02 -15.13
N LEU A 31 20.74 -1.16 -14.49
CA LEU A 31 22.02 -1.88 -14.56
C LEU A 31 22.30 -2.43 -15.95
N LEU A 32 21.29 -2.95 -16.65
CA LEU A 32 21.42 -3.36 -18.05
C LEU A 32 21.82 -2.19 -18.96
N ALA A 33 21.18 -1.03 -18.78
CA ALA A 33 21.51 0.18 -19.54
C ALA A 33 22.97 0.68 -19.30
N LYS A 34 23.55 0.34 -18.15
CA LYS A 34 24.96 0.60 -17.82
C LYS A 34 25.92 -0.49 -18.32
N GLY A 35 25.42 -1.51 -19.03
CA GLY A 35 26.21 -2.59 -19.60
C GLY A 35 26.59 -3.69 -18.61
N CYS A 36 25.94 -3.78 -17.45
CA CYS A 36 26.16 -4.87 -16.51
C CYS A 36 25.66 -6.20 -17.11
N ASP A 37 26.41 -7.28 -16.88
CA ASP A 37 26.00 -8.63 -17.26
C ASP A 37 24.76 -9.09 -16.48
N ILE A 38 23.85 -9.80 -17.16
CA ILE A 38 22.57 -10.21 -16.57
C ILE A 38 22.74 -11.16 -15.37
N ALA A 39 23.73 -12.07 -15.43
CA ALA A 39 24.00 -12.98 -14.32
C ALA A 39 24.56 -12.25 -13.09
N LEU A 40 25.32 -11.17 -13.31
CA LEU A 40 25.78 -10.28 -12.24
C LEU A 40 24.61 -9.54 -11.60
N ILE A 41 23.68 -9.02 -12.41
CA ILE A 41 22.49 -8.33 -11.95
C ILE A 41 21.60 -9.27 -11.12
N ASP A 42 21.33 -10.47 -11.61
CA ASP A 42 20.48 -11.45 -10.91
C ASP A 42 21.09 -11.84 -9.56
N ARG A 43 22.44 -11.96 -9.47
CA ARG A 43 23.14 -12.17 -8.19
C ARG A 43 23.04 -10.95 -7.26
N ALA A 44 23.16 -9.74 -7.79
CA ALA A 44 23.01 -8.51 -7.01
C ALA A 44 21.58 -8.39 -6.40
N LEU A 45 20.56 -8.74 -7.19
CA LEU A 45 19.17 -8.73 -6.70
C LEU A 45 18.91 -9.83 -5.66
N ALA A 46 19.52 -11.02 -5.82
CA ALA A 46 19.45 -12.09 -4.82
C ALA A 46 20.16 -11.69 -3.50
N ASP A 47 21.33 -11.06 -3.60
CA ASP A 47 22.06 -10.52 -2.45
C ASP A 47 21.24 -9.42 -1.73
N LEU A 48 20.53 -8.58 -2.49
CA LEU A 48 19.65 -7.57 -1.95
C LEU A 48 18.47 -8.17 -1.17
N GLN A 49 17.89 -9.27 -1.63
CA GLN A 49 16.84 -9.98 -0.88
C GLN A 49 17.34 -10.51 0.47
N ILE A 50 18.55 -11.05 0.48
CA ILE A 50 19.18 -11.52 1.73
C ILE A 50 19.42 -10.34 2.68
N PHE A 51 19.91 -9.22 2.16
CA PHE A 51 20.06 -7.99 2.94
C PHE A 51 18.73 -7.54 3.55
N ASP A 52 17.65 -7.48 2.77
CA ASP A 52 16.33 -7.07 3.26
C ASP A 52 15.84 -7.98 4.39
N GLN A 53 15.97 -9.30 4.22
CA GLN A 53 15.61 -10.25 5.26
C GLN A 53 16.41 -10.04 6.56
N GLN A 54 17.72 -9.81 6.45
CA GLN A 54 18.59 -9.55 7.59
C GLN A 54 18.30 -8.20 8.26
N PHE A 55 18.01 -7.18 7.46
CA PHE A 55 17.63 -5.85 7.95
C PHE A 55 16.34 -5.93 8.76
N PHE A 56 15.27 -6.47 8.19
CA PHE A 56 13.96 -6.57 8.86
C PHE A 56 13.92 -7.57 10.02
N ALA A 57 14.88 -8.50 10.10
CA ALA A 57 15.05 -9.34 11.29
C ALA A 57 15.57 -8.56 12.51
N LYS A 58 16.22 -7.41 12.30
CA LYS A 58 16.86 -6.60 13.34
C LYS A 58 16.19 -5.26 13.57
N TYR A 59 15.68 -4.64 12.51
CA TYR A 59 15.19 -3.27 12.50
C TYR A 59 13.74 -3.23 12.03
N LYS A 60 12.99 -2.28 12.58
CA LYS A 60 11.66 -1.91 12.09
C LYS A 60 11.75 -0.55 11.43
N ILE A 61 11.06 -0.37 10.33
CA ILE A 61 10.85 0.95 9.73
C ILE A 61 9.61 1.54 10.40
N VAL A 62 9.80 2.58 11.22
CA VAL A 62 8.69 3.26 11.92
C VAL A 62 8.46 4.68 11.40
N ASP A 63 9.44 5.28 10.73
CA ASP A 63 9.32 6.60 10.12
C ASP A 63 10.12 6.71 8.82
N TRP A 64 10.10 7.91 8.24
CA TRP A 64 10.86 8.22 7.02
C TRP A 64 12.39 8.11 7.22
N SER A 65 12.91 8.44 8.40
CA SER A 65 14.36 8.37 8.65
C SER A 65 14.86 6.93 8.54
N ASP A 66 14.12 5.98 9.12
CA ASP A 66 14.43 4.56 9.04
C ASP A 66 14.34 4.04 7.60
N GLU A 67 13.26 4.41 6.89
CA GLU A 67 13.09 4.01 5.49
C GLU A 67 14.17 4.59 4.61
N LYS A 68 14.54 5.86 4.81
CA LYS A 68 15.61 6.53 4.08
C LYS A 68 16.94 5.78 4.27
N GLN A 69 17.29 5.44 5.51
CA GLN A 69 18.51 4.69 5.80
C GLN A 69 18.50 3.33 5.08
N TRP A 70 17.41 2.57 5.19
CA TRP A 70 17.28 1.27 4.53
C TRP A 70 17.41 1.40 3.00
N LEU A 71 16.76 2.38 2.38
CA LEU A 71 16.84 2.62 0.93
C LEU A 71 18.24 3.05 0.48
N GLN A 72 18.94 3.86 1.29
CA GLN A 72 20.33 4.25 1.02
C GLN A 72 21.28 3.05 1.10
N GLU A 73 21.18 2.24 2.16
CA GLU A 73 22.01 1.03 2.31
C GLU A 73 21.78 0.04 1.18
N ARG A 74 20.52 -0.16 0.75
CA ARG A 74 20.17 -0.98 -0.43
C ARG A 74 20.85 -0.48 -1.69
N SER A 75 20.80 0.81 -1.94
CA SER A 75 21.33 1.45 -3.15
C SER A 75 22.85 1.34 -3.21
N ILE A 76 23.52 1.60 -2.10
CA ILE A 76 24.98 1.43 -1.95
C ILE A 76 25.37 -0.02 -2.15
N ARG A 77 24.61 -0.96 -1.58
CA ARG A 77 24.91 -2.40 -1.68
C ARG A 77 24.82 -2.88 -3.12
N VAL A 78 23.76 -2.53 -3.86
CA VAL A 78 23.64 -2.89 -5.28
C VAL A 78 24.75 -2.26 -6.10
N SER A 79 25.07 -0.97 -5.89
CA SER A 79 26.15 -0.30 -6.60
C SER A 79 27.49 -1.01 -6.38
N ASN A 80 27.85 -1.28 -5.12
CA ASN A 80 29.09 -1.97 -4.78
C ASN A 80 29.16 -3.37 -5.37
N PHE A 81 28.03 -4.11 -5.39
CA PHE A 81 27.98 -5.47 -5.93
C PHE A 81 28.34 -5.53 -7.42
N VAL A 82 28.00 -4.51 -8.17
CA VAL A 82 28.27 -4.42 -9.60
C VAL A 82 29.51 -3.57 -9.93
N ASN A 83 30.36 -3.27 -8.94
CA ASN A 83 31.52 -2.38 -9.05
C ASN A 83 31.16 -0.99 -9.58
N GLY A 84 29.96 -0.48 -9.21
CA GLY A 84 29.49 0.85 -9.53
C GLY A 84 30.13 1.90 -8.57
N ASP A 85 29.84 3.13 -8.85
CA ASP A 85 30.30 4.29 -8.10
C ASP A 85 29.18 4.90 -7.22
N ASN A 86 29.52 5.97 -6.50
CA ASN A 86 28.55 6.71 -5.67
C ASN A 86 27.40 7.30 -6.51
N LEU A 87 27.67 7.68 -7.76
CA LEU A 87 26.64 8.22 -8.66
C LEU A 87 25.57 7.18 -8.99
N LEU A 88 25.98 5.92 -9.18
CA LEU A 88 25.03 4.82 -9.36
C LEU A 88 24.22 4.60 -8.08
N ALA A 89 24.83 4.61 -6.91
CA ALA A 89 24.12 4.47 -5.64
C ALA A 89 23.07 5.59 -5.44
N GLU A 90 23.43 6.83 -5.71
CA GLU A 90 22.51 7.97 -5.67
C GLU A 90 21.35 7.83 -6.69
N GLN A 91 21.65 7.42 -7.91
CA GLN A 91 20.63 7.17 -8.93
C GLN A 91 19.63 6.09 -8.49
N LEU A 92 20.12 4.98 -7.93
CA LEU A 92 19.26 3.89 -7.41
C LEU A 92 18.42 4.35 -6.20
N PHE A 93 18.99 5.18 -5.34
CA PHE A 93 18.26 5.77 -4.22
C PHE A 93 17.13 6.69 -4.69
N HIS A 94 17.38 7.58 -5.65
CA HIS A 94 16.34 8.45 -6.22
C HIS A 94 15.23 7.66 -6.90
N ILE A 95 15.56 6.58 -7.60
CA ILE A 95 14.58 5.67 -8.19
C ILE A 95 13.70 5.02 -7.10
N ALA A 96 14.29 4.67 -5.95
CA ALA A 96 13.52 4.08 -4.86
C ALA A 96 12.51 5.05 -4.23
N LEU A 97 12.73 6.37 -4.37
CA LEU A 97 11.84 7.44 -3.90
C LEU A 97 10.79 7.85 -4.93
N ASP A 98 10.91 7.38 -6.17
CA ASP A 98 9.99 7.79 -7.23
C ASP A 98 8.60 7.20 -7.02
N THR A 99 7.63 8.07 -6.76
CA THR A 99 6.22 7.70 -6.58
C THR A 99 5.47 7.48 -7.89
N HIS A 100 6.05 7.83 -9.05
CA HIS A 100 5.44 7.60 -10.37
C HIS A 100 5.30 6.11 -10.73
N GLN A 101 5.92 5.23 -9.95
CA GLN A 101 5.67 3.78 -10.05
C GLN A 101 4.25 3.39 -9.63
N TYR A 102 3.57 4.20 -8.80
CA TYR A 102 2.19 4.00 -8.41
C TYR A 102 1.25 4.57 -9.46
N GLN A 103 0.19 3.81 -9.76
CA GLN A 103 -0.89 4.25 -10.65
C GLN A 103 -2.24 3.91 -10.03
N LEU A 104 -3.21 4.80 -10.19
CA LEU A 104 -4.60 4.52 -9.82
C LEU A 104 -5.21 3.52 -10.80
N TYR A 105 -6.11 2.69 -10.31
CA TYR A 105 -7.06 2.02 -11.19
C TYR A 105 -7.97 3.06 -11.85
N SER A 106 -8.40 2.79 -13.07
CA SER A 106 -9.10 3.75 -13.91
C SER A 106 -10.38 4.33 -13.28
N GLU A 107 -11.07 3.54 -12.47
CA GLU A 107 -12.32 3.92 -11.81
C GLU A 107 -12.11 4.63 -10.46
N THR A 108 -10.88 4.61 -9.89
CA THR A 108 -10.63 5.02 -8.49
C THR A 108 -11.11 6.44 -8.20
N LEU A 109 -10.73 7.41 -9.04
CA LEU A 109 -11.09 8.82 -8.79
C LEU A 109 -12.60 9.03 -8.81
N GLU A 110 -13.26 8.48 -9.81
CA GLU A 110 -14.72 8.64 -9.99
C GLU A 110 -15.50 8.00 -8.83
N VAL A 111 -15.05 6.80 -8.38
CA VAL A 111 -15.71 6.13 -7.27
C VAL A 111 -15.46 6.86 -5.94
N LEU A 112 -14.23 7.33 -5.67
CA LEU A 112 -13.93 8.11 -4.47
C LEU A 112 -14.76 9.41 -4.41
N GLU A 113 -14.94 10.09 -5.55
CA GLU A 113 -15.73 11.32 -5.64
C GLU A 113 -17.20 11.07 -5.24
N ARG A 114 -17.81 9.98 -5.72
CA ARG A 114 -19.19 9.62 -5.37
C ARG A 114 -19.32 9.12 -3.93
N LEU A 115 -18.36 8.34 -3.45
CA LEU A 115 -18.43 7.76 -2.10
C LEU A 115 -18.28 8.82 -1.01
N ARG A 116 -17.39 9.82 -1.19
CA ARG A 116 -17.18 10.88 -0.18
C ARG A 116 -18.41 11.76 0.06
N GLU A 117 -19.38 11.76 -0.83
CA GLU A 117 -20.65 12.48 -0.64
C GLU A 117 -21.53 11.85 0.45
N LYS A 118 -21.32 10.56 0.73
CA LYS A 118 -22.20 9.76 1.60
C LYS A 118 -21.48 9.11 2.78
N TYR A 119 -20.17 8.88 2.64
CA TYR A 119 -19.38 8.12 3.58
C TYR A 119 -18.13 8.89 3.98
N ARG A 120 -17.68 8.69 5.21
CA ARG A 120 -16.36 9.10 5.66
C ARG A 120 -15.35 8.11 5.11
N LEU A 121 -14.29 8.59 4.44
CA LEU A 121 -13.32 7.72 3.79
C LEU A 121 -11.97 7.74 4.53
N PHE A 122 -11.38 6.56 4.67
CA PHE A 122 -10.14 6.32 5.38
C PHE A 122 -9.26 5.33 4.61
N VAL A 123 -7.97 5.30 4.93
CA VAL A 123 -7.04 4.30 4.41
C VAL A 123 -6.35 3.56 5.55
N LEU A 124 -6.18 2.25 5.39
CA LEU A 124 -5.35 1.39 6.24
C LEU A 124 -4.49 0.49 5.36
N SER A 125 -3.20 0.79 5.24
CA SER A 125 -2.30 0.08 4.33
C SER A 125 -1.04 -0.47 4.99
N ASN A 126 -0.66 -1.70 4.62
CA ASN A 126 0.63 -2.28 4.96
C ASN A 126 1.70 -1.69 4.04
N ALA A 127 2.44 -0.71 4.54
CA ALA A 127 3.43 0.02 3.75
C ALA A 127 4.44 0.75 4.65
N THR A 128 5.41 1.36 4.00
CA THR A 128 6.39 2.29 4.58
C THR A 128 6.07 3.74 4.18
N ALA A 129 6.81 4.70 4.71
CA ALA A 129 6.55 6.14 4.57
C ALA A 129 6.45 6.63 3.12
N THR A 130 7.15 6.00 2.17
CA THR A 130 7.09 6.39 0.75
C THR A 130 5.70 6.23 0.13
N LEU A 131 4.86 5.33 0.64
CA LEU A 131 3.47 5.23 0.17
C LEU A 131 2.67 6.49 0.52
N ASP A 132 2.96 7.14 1.64
CA ASP A 132 2.27 8.36 2.06
C ASP A 132 2.41 9.46 1.00
N TRP A 133 3.58 9.59 0.38
CA TRP A 133 3.81 10.56 -0.70
C TRP A 133 3.08 10.22 -2.00
N ALA A 134 2.80 8.93 -2.23
CA ALA A 134 2.04 8.51 -3.41
C ALA A 134 0.61 9.07 -3.39
N PHE A 135 0.00 9.23 -2.23
CA PHE A 135 -1.34 9.84 -2.12
C PHE A 135 -1.36 11.29 -2.59
N ASP A 136 -0.29 12.05 -2.31
CA ASP A 136 -0.15 13.44 -2.78
C ASP A 136 0.13 13.49 -4.28
N SER A 137 1.09 12.69 -4.77
CA SER A 137 1.48 12.68 -6.17
C SER A 137 0.37 12.17 -7.10
N LEU A 138 -0.50 11.29 -6.60
CA LEU A 138 -1.68 10.78 -7.31
C LEU A 138 -2.91 11.69 -7.17
N GLY A 139 -2.83 12.74 -6.34
CA GLY A 139 -3.91 13.70 -6.14
C GLY A 139 -5.14 13.10 -5.44
N ILE A 140 -4.96 12.10 -4.56
CA ILE A 140 -6.10 11.43 -3.89
C ILE A 140 -6.15 11.64 -2.38
N ARG A 141 -5.15 12.27 -1.76
CA ARG A 141 -5.13 12.49 -0.30
C ARG A 141 -6.38 13.22 0.20
N GLN A 142 -6.90 14.19 -0.55
CA GLN A 142 -8.04 15.02 -0.16
C GLN A 142 -9.37 14.26 -0.07
N TYR A 143 -9.44 13.01 -0.52
CA TYR A 143 -10.63 12.17 -0.38
C TYR A 143 -10.74 11.53 1.00
N PHE A 144 -9.64 11.44 1.74
CA PHE A 144 -9.57 10.69 2.99
C PHE A 144 -9.45 11.61 4.20
N GLU A 145 -10.23 11.36 5.24
CA GLU A 145 -10.10 12.08 6.51
C GLU A 145 -8.78 11.74 7.22
N LYS A 146 -8.38 10.45 7.16
CA LYS A 146 -7.09 9.98 7.69
C LYS A 146 -6.56 8.81 6.88
N ILE A 147 -5.22 8.73 6.82
CA ILE A 147 -4.46 7.64 6.21
C ILE A 147 -3.59 7.03 7.30
N MET A 148 -3.67 5.71 7.50
CA MET A 148 -2.82 4.97 8.41
C MET A 148 -1.91 4.04 7.63
N ILE A 149 -0.61 4.23 7.79
CA ILE A 149 0.46 3.40 7.24
C ILE A 149 0.99 2.51 8.37
N SER A 150 1.08 1.20 8.14
CA SER A 150 1.43 0.21 9.16
C SER A 150 2.77 0.47 9.83
N SER A 151 3.77 0.96 9.08
CA SER A 151 5.08 1.28 9.64
C SER A 151 5.01 2.33 10.76
N TYR A 152 4.15 3.35 10.64
CA TYR A 152 4.02 4.41 11.66
C TYR A 152 3.40 3.93 12.97
N VAL A 153 2.69 2.81 12.95
CA VAL A 153 2.03 2.25 14.16
C VAL A 153 2.70 0.98 14.68
N GLY A 154 3.69 0.47 13.96
CA GLY A 154 4.46 -0.72 14.37
C GLY A 154 3.67 -2.03 14.37
N SER A 155 2.50 -2.07 13.72
CA SER A 155 1.67 -3.25 13.53
C SER A 155 1.11 -3.27 12.11
N GLU A 156 0.86 -4.45 11.55
CA GLU A 156 0.40 -4.62 10.17
C GLU A 156 -0.78 -5.60 10.08
N LYS A 157 -1.58 -5.46 9.03
CA LYS A 157 -2.63 -6.43 8.69
C LYS A 157 -1.98 -7.79 8.36
N PRO A 158 -2.52 -8.93 8.78
CA PRO A 158 -3.82 -9.12 9.41
C PRO A 158 -3.81 -9.11 10.96
N ASN A 159 -2.79 -8.56 11.63
CA ASN A 159 -2.77 -8.52 13.09
C ASN A 159 -3.95 -7.71 13.63
N ARG A 160 -4.60 -8.21 14.68
CA ARG A 160 -5.77 -7.59 15.30
C ARG A 160 -5.51 -6.16 15.78
N GLU A 161 -4.30 -5.89 16.28
CA GLU A 161 -3.88 -4.63 16.87
C GLU A 161 -4.05 -3.46 15.91
N ILE A 162 -3.74 -3.64 14.61
CA ILE A 162 -3.83 -2.54 13.64
C ILE A 162 -5.27 -2.11 13.37
N TYR A 163 -6.23 -3.06 13.36
CA TYR A 163 -7.65 -2.73 13.19
C TYR A 163 -8.22 -2.01 14.40
N VAL A 164 -7.88 -2.47 15.62
CA VAL A 164 -8.28 -1.79 16.88
C VAL A 164 -7.69 -0.39 16.92
N HIS A 165 -6.42 -0.24 16.52
CA HIS A 165 -5.77 1.07 16.48
C HIS A 165 -6.43 1.99 15.44
N ALA A 166 -6.75 1.47 14.24
CA ALA A 166 -7.44 2.23 13.20
C ALA A 166 -8.83 2.70 13.67
N LEU A 167 -9.64 1.80 14.21
CA LEU A 167 -10.97 2.16 14.75
C LEU A 167 -10.90 3.27 15.80
N SER A 168 -9.95 3.15 16.74
CA SER A 168 -9.74 4.15 17.79
C SER A 168 -9.26 5.48 17.22
N SER A 169 -8.21 5.46 16.38
CA SER A 169 -7.62 6.69 15.83
C SER A 169 -8.55 7.43 14.87
N PHE A 170 -9.39 6.70 14.16
CA PHE A 170 -10.37 7.26 13.22
C PHE A 170 -11.70 7.61 13.89
N ALA A 171 -11.89 7.23 15.17
CA ALA A 171 -13.12 7.36 15.91
C ALA A 171 -14.31 6.70 15.18
N LEU A 172 -14.16 5.41 14.87
CA LEU A 172 -15.13 4.62 14.10
C LEU A 172 -15.81 3.56 14.97
N ASN A 173 -17.10 3.32 14.66
CA ASN A 173 -17.82 2.17 15.19
C ASN A 173 -17.62 0.99 14.21
N PRO A 174 -17.10 -0.18 14.66
CA PRO A 174 -16.86 -1.31 13.78
C PRO A 174 -18.12 -1.79 13.04
N SER A 175 -19.30 -1.76 13.65
CA SER A 175 -20.53 -2.25 13.03
C SER A 175 -21.06 -1.38 11.88
N SER A 176 -20.75 -0.07 11.86
CA SER A 176 -21.08 0.86 10.79
C SER A 176 -19.91 1.15 9.85
N THR A 177 -18.79 0.44 10.00
CA THR A 177 -17.60 0.59 9.17
C THR A 177 -17.50 -0.56 8.16
N MET A 178 -17.22 -0.21 6.89
CA MET A 178 -16.84 -1.15 5.84
C MET A 178 -15.33 -1.10 5.61
N PHE A 179 -14.66 -2.25 5.54
CA PHE A 179 -13.27 -2.38 5.15
C PHE A 179 -13.16 -3.10 3.79
N ILE A 180 -12.29 -2.63 2.90
CA ILE A 180 -12.08 -3.19 1.57
C ILE A 180 -10.61 -3.53 1.40
N ASP A 181 -10.33 -4.79 1.06
CA ASP A 181 -8.95 -5.28 0.86
C ASP A 181 -8.95 -6.38 -0.21
N ASP A 182 -7.85 -6.50 -0.96
CA ASP A 182 -7.65 -7.53 -1.98
C ASP A 182 -7.13 -8.87 -1.41
N LYS A 183 -6.76 -8.89 -0.12
CA LYS A 183 -6.26 -10.05 0.60
C LYS A 183 -7.31 -10.61 1.55
N ILE A 184 -7.70 -11.86 1.31
CA ILE A 184 -8.74 -12.51 2.12
C ILE A 184 -8.39 -12.60 3.61
N GLU A 185 -7.11 -12.80 3.96
CA GLU A 185 -6.64 -12.85 5.34
C GLU A 185 -6.88 -11.53 6.09
N ASN A 186 -6.73 -10.38 5.41
CA ASN A 186 -7.01 -9.08 5.98
C ASN A 186 -8.51 -8.87 6.20
N VAL A 187 -9.33 -9.30 5.23
CA VAL A 187 -10.79 -9.25 5.31
C VAL A 187 -11.31 -10.06 6.50
N VAL A 188 -10.82 -11.32 6.65
CA VAL A 188 -11.22 -12.19 7.78
C VAL A 188 -10.80 -11.59 9.12
N ALA A 189 -9.60 -11.00 9.21
CA ALA A 189 -9.13 -10.36 10.43
C ALA A 189 -9.95 -9.10 10.80
N ALA A 190 -10.35 -8.29 9.81
CA ALA A 190 -11.24 -7.15 10.02
C ALA A 190 -12.61 -7.59 10.53
N GLN A 191 -13.18 -8.65 9.95
CA GLN A 191 -14.46 -9.23 10.40
C GLN A 191 -14.38 -9.75 11.84
N ALA A 192 -13.26 -10.35 12.23
CA ALA A 192 -13.03 -10.77 13.62
C ALA A 192 -12.96 -9.59 14.61
N CYS A 193 -12.73 -8.36 14.12
CA CYS A 193 -12.81 -7.12 14.91
C CYS A 193 -14.20 -6.47 14.90
N GLY A 194 -15.21 -7.12 14.29
CA GLY A 194 -16.58 -6.60 14.18
C GLY A 194 -16.80 -5.62 13.02
N ILE A 195 -15.79 -5.40 12.17
CA ILE A 195 -15.87 -4.53 10.99
C ILE A 195 -16.57 -5.31 9.87
N GLN A 196 -17.50 -4.69 9.14
CA GLN A 196 -17.99 -5.27 7.90
C GLN A 196 -16.87 -5.20 6.86
N ALA A 197 -16.58 -6.30 6.14
CA ALA A 197 -15.45 -6.31 5.24
C ALA A 197 -15.77 -6.97 3.90
N TYR A 198 -15.22 -6.40 2.83
CA TYR A 198 -15.38 -6.83 1.45
C TYR A 198 -14.04 -7.26 0.86
N HIS A 199 -14.00 -8.45 0.27
CA HIS A 199 -12.84 -8.98 -0.45
C HIS A 199 -12.92 -8.59 -1.91
N LEU A 200 -12.13 -7.62 -2.35
CA LEU A 200 -12.09 -7.14 -3.72
C LEU A 200 -11.23 -8.05 -4.61
N GLN A 201 -11.85 -8.86 -5.45
CA GLN A 201 -11.18 -9.87 -6.27
C GLN A 201 -10.99 -9.37 -7.72
N ARG A 202 -10.03 -8.47 -7.93
CA ARG A 202 -9.74 -7.91 -9.27
C ARG A 202 -9.38 -8.97 -10.32
N ASN A 203 -8.75 -10.05 -9.91
CA ASN A 203 -8.44 -11.20 -10.77
C ASN A 203 -9.70 -11.95 -11.27
N LYS A 204 -10.87 -11.71 -10.65
CA LYS A 204 -12.18 -12.20 -11.09
C LYS A 204 -13.02 -11.14 -11.80
N GLY A 205 -12.41 -10.01 -12.14
CA GLY A 205 -13.08 -8.92 -12.84
C GLY A 205 -13.84 -7.94 -11.94
N GLU A 206 -13.67 -8.03 -10.61
CA GLU A 206 -14.25 -7.05 -9.71
C GLU A 206 -13.47 -5.72 -9.72
N SER A 207 -14.16 -4.63 -9.42
CA SER A 207 -13.63 -3.27 -9.36
C SER A 207 -14.25 -2.50 -8.19
N LEU A 208 -13.73 -1.32 -7.89
CA LEU A 208 -14.37 -0.43 -6.91
C LEU A 208 -15.80 -0.02 -7.37
N SER A 209 -16.06 0.07 -8.67
CA SER A 209 -17.40 0.34 -9.18
C SER A 209 -18.36 -0.80 -8.85
N SER A 210 -17.95 -2.07 -9.02
CA SER A 210 -18.80 -3.21 -8.65
C SER A 210 -19.05 -3.29 -7.13
N PHE A 211 -18.06 -2.91 -6.31
CA PHE A 211 -18.25 -2.78 -4.85
C PHE A 211 -19.27 -1.67 -4.52
N GLU A 212 -19.16 -0.49 -5.16
CA GLU A 212 -20.09 0.63 -4.95
C GLU A 212 -21.53 0.24 -5.28
N GLU A 213 -21.74 -0.47 -6.40
CA GLU A 213 -23.07 -0.98 -6.80
C GLU A 213 -23.66 -1.91 -5.73
N LEU A 214 -22.85 -2.81 -5.15
CA LEU A 214 -23.27 -3.69 -4.06
C LEU A 214 -23.63 -2.91 -2.79
N LEU A 215 -22.85 -1.89 -2.45
CA LEU A 215 -23.09 -1.05 -1.29
C LEU A 215 -24.41 -0.28 -1.42
N VAL A 216 -24.69 0.29 -2.60
CA VAL A 216 -25.93 1.01 -2.89
C VAL A 216 -27.14 0.05 -2.90
N ALA A 217 -26.99 -1.15 -3.47
CA ALA A 217 -28.06 -2.15 -3.49
C ALA A 217 -28.43 -2.62 -2.07
N SER A 218 -27.43 -2.73 -1.18
CA SER A 218 -27.64 -3.15 0.22
C SER A 218 -28.28 -2.06 1.09
N SER A 219 -28.24 -0.80 0.66
CA SER A 219 -28.77 0.37 1.38
C SER A 219 -30.23 0.67 1.05
N LYS A 220 -30.82 0.00 0.05
CA LYS A 220 -32.24 0.22 -0.29
C LYS A 220 -33.12 -0.51 0.74
N PRO A 221 -34.06 0.18 1.39
CA PRO A 221 -35.06 -0.49 2.20
C PRO A 221 -35.87 -1.43 1.32
N TYR A 222 -36.10 -2.64 1.80
CA TYR A 222 -37.10 -3.53 1.20
C TYR A 222 -38.46 -2.83 1.27
N LEU A 223 -39.01 -2.44 0.10
CA LEU A 223 -40.38 -1.97 -0.05
C LEU A 223 -41.37 -3.10 0.22
#